data_f3f50bc31d35856552a9368a5e428178
#
_entry.id   f3f50bc31d35856552a9368a5e428178
#
_cell.length_a   1.000
_cell.length_b   1.000
_cell.length_c   1.000
_cell.angle_alpha   90.00
_cell.angle_beta   90.00
_cell.angle_gamma   90.00
#
_symmetry.space_group_name_H-M   'P 1'
#
loop_
_entity.id
_entity.type
_entity.pdbx_description
1 polymer ?
#
loop_
_entity_poly.entity_id
_entity_poly.type
_entity_poly.pdbx_seq_one_letter_code
_entity_poly.pdbx_strand_id
1 'polypeptide(L)'
;MYSVISSKSAPYHLPQLREWFVAEWGHIDPFEGVETSLIIPPPLLIVADENLIGGLTFGTFPIPSSKVIGVWINALFVKSEYRGNGLGTQLILAAETEVAVTNKSELFVHTDYPELYQRLDWQIVESSDKSYVLKKAH
;
A
#
# COMPACT_ATOMS: atom_id res chain seq x y z
N MET A 1 -18.46 12.04 2.47
CA MET A 1 -18.06 10.83 3.20
C MET A 1 -17.08 10.02 2.38
N TYR A 2 -16.06 9.50 3.02
CA TYR A 2 -15.02 8.75 2.33
C TYR A 2 -15.24 7.25 2.51
N SER A 3 -14.94 6.48 1.46
CA SER A 3 -15.05 5.02 1.53
C SER A 3 -13.82 4.39 0.92
N VAL A 4 -13.30 3.35 1.56
CA VAL A 4 -12.26 2.52 0.99
C VAL A 4 -12.94 1.35 0.28
N ILE A 5 -12.63 1.20 -1.00
CA ILE A 5 -13.21 0.12 -1.82
C ILE A 5 -12.11 -0.63 -2.57
N SER A 6 -12.43 -1.86 -2.96
CA SER A 6 -11.54 -2.60 -3.87
C SER A 6 -11.65 -2.03 -5.27
N SER A 7 -10.53 -1.98 -5.98
CA SER A 7 -10.55 -1.55 -7.38
C SER A 7 -11.37 -2.49 -8.26
N LYS A 8 -11.68 -3.69 -7.80
CA LYS A 8 -12.61 -4.57 -8.51
C LYS A 8 -13.97 -3.94 -8.71
N SER A 9 -14.40 -3.11 -7.75
CA SER A 9 -15.70 -2.43 -7.81
C SER A 9 -15.70 -1.24 -8.74
N ALA A 10 -14.52 -0.64 -9.00
CA ALA A 10 -14.41 0.57 -9.78
C ALA A 10 -13.09 0.63 -10.53
N PRO A 11 -12.83 -0.34 -11.43
CA PRO A 11 -11.54 -0.43 -12.12
C PRO A 11 -11.24 0.79 -13.00
N TYR A 12 -12.24 1.55 -13.38
CA TYR A 12 -12.07 2.75 -14.20
C TYR A 12 -11.27 3.86 -13.50
N HIS A 13 -11.04 3.76 -12.20
CA HIS A 13 -10.20 4.71 -11.47
C HIS A 13 -8.70 4.38 -11.58
N LEU A 14 -8.33 3.17 -11.99
CA LEU A 14 -6.93 2.75 -12.00
C LEU A 14 -6.02 3.60 -12.90
N PRO A 15 -6.44 4.03 -14.12
CA PRO A 15 -5.59 4.88 -14.92
C PRO A 15 -5.23 6.20 -14.22
N GLN A 16 -6.18 6.83 -13.54
CA GLN A 16 -5.93 8.06 -12.81
C GLN A 16 -5.00 7.83 -11.63
N LEU A 17 -5.19 6.74 -10.91
CA LEU A 17 -4.33 6.39 -9.77
C LEU A 17 -2.89 6.18 -10.25
N ARG A 18 -2.71 5.48 -11.38
CA ARG A 18 -1.39 5.28 -11.97
C ARG A 18 -0.73 6.62 -12.33
N GLU A 19 -1.48 7.53 -12.91
CA GLU A 19 -0.95 8.85 -13.25
C GLU A 19 -0.46 9.59 -12.01
N TRP A 20 -1.20 9.53 -10.92
CA TRP A 20 -0.80 10.17 -9.67
C TRP A 20 0.48 9.54 -9.10
N PHE A 21 0.60 8.21 -9.16
CA PHE A 21 1.80 7.54 -8.71
C PHE A 21 3.01 7.93 -9.56
N VAL A 22 2.85 7.98 -10.87
CA VAL A 22 3.93 8.37 -11.78
C VAL A 22 4.35 9.82 -11.52
N ALA A 23 3.40 10.72 -11.30
CA ALA A 23 3.70 12.11 -10.99
C ALA A 23 4.45 12.25 -9.68
N GLU A 24 4.15 11.41 -8.68
CA GLU A 24 4.78 11.48 -7.36
C GLU A 24 6.17 10.84 -7.35
N TRP A 25 6.34 9.71 -8.01
CA TRP A 25 7.57 8.91 -7.94
C TRP A 25 8.31 8.72 -9.28
N GLY A 26 7.82 9.27 -10.36
CA GLY A 26 8.49 9.22 -11.66
C GLY A 26 8.32 7.87 -12.35
N HIS A 27 9.45 7.19 -12.60
CA HIS A 27 9.46 5.98 -13.44
C HIS A 27 9.05 4.70 -12.72
N ILE A 28 8.63 4.79 -11.47
CA ILE A 28 8.22 3.61 -10.70
C ILE A 28 6.87 3.12 -11.20
N ASP A 29 6.76 1.81 -11.49
CA ASP A 29 5.48 1.20 -11.78
C ASP A 29 4.89 0.66 -10.47
N PRO A 30 3.85 1.29 -9.93
CA PRO A 30 3.27 0.86 -8.65
C PRO A 30 2.50 -0.46 -8.74
N PHE A 31 2.35 -1.01 -9.95
CA PHE A 31 1.66 -2.29 -10.16
C PHE A 31 2.64 -3.41 -10.48
N GLU A 32 3.94 -3.14 -10.41
CA GLU A 32 4.97 -4.10 -10.71
C GLU A 32 5.34 -4.93 -9.47
N GLY A 33 5.82 -6.14 -9.70
CA GLY A 33 6.30 -7.00 -8.63
C GLY A 33 7.00 -8.22 -9.19
N VAL A 34 7.62 -8.98 -8.31
CA VAL A 34 8.31 -10.22 -8.69
C VAL A 34 7.27 -11.31 -8.93
N GLU A 35 7.45 -12.11 -9.98
CA GLU A 35 6.56 -13.24 -10.22
C GLU A 35 6.66 -14.25 -9.08
N THR A 36 5.50 -14.73 -8.64
CA THR A 36 5.39 -15.64 -7.51
C THR A 36 4.02 -16.31 -7.55
N SER A 37 3.88 -17.39 -6.79
CA SER A 37 2.59 -18.02 -6.60
C SER A 37 1.71 -17.32 -5.56
N LEU A 38 2.25 -16.29 -4.88
CA LEU A 38 1.47 -15.54 -3.92
C LEU A 38 0.37 -14.75 -4.61
N ILE A 39 -0.81 -14.79 -4.01
CA ILE A 39 -1.95 -14.00 -4.48
C ILE A 39 -1.95 -12.70 -3.71
N ILE A 40 -2.02 -11.57 -4.42
CA ILE A 40 -2.13 -10.28 -3.77
C ILE A 40 -3.53 -9.70 -4.01
N PRO A 41 -4.03 -8.89 -3.08
CA PRO A 41 -5.32 -8.23 -3.28
C PRO A 41 -5.23 -7.22 -4.44
N PRO A 42 -6.35 -6.96 -5.12
CA PRO A 42 -6.39 -5.84 -6.07
C PRO A 42 -6.10 -4.53 -5.35
N PRO A 43 -5.66 -3.49 -6.07
CA PRO A 43 -5.47 -2.17 -5.45
C PRO A 43 -6.70 -1.71 -4.68
N LEU A 44 -6.46 -0.98 -3.60
CA LEU A 44 -7.52 -0.36 -2.81
C LEU A 44 -7.64 1.11 -3.22
N LEU A 45 -8.87 1.59 -3.25
CA LEU A 45 -9.17 2.97 -3.61
C LEU A 45 -9.87 3.65 -2.45
N ILE A 46 -9.61 4.95 -2.28
CA ILE A 46 -10.44 5.75 -1.40
C ILE A 46 -11.16 6.78 -2.25
N VAL A 47 -12.48 6.83 -2.09
CA VAL A 47 -13.35 7.67 -2.90
C VAL A 47 -14.26 8.49 -2.01
N ALA A 48 -14.64 9.67 -2.50
CA ALA A 48 -15.66 10.50 -1.90
C ALA A 48 -16.72 10.69 -2.96
N ASP A 49 -17.91 10.17 -2.71
CA ASP A 49 -18.97 10.04 -3.72
C ASP A 49 -18.42 9.22 -4.90
N GLU A 50 -18.27 9.78 -6.07
CA GLU A 50 -17.71 9.06 -7.21
C GLU A 50 -16.30 9.54 -7.57
N ASN A 51 -15.70 10.38 -6.72
CA ASN A 51 -14.40 10.97 -6.99
C ASN A 51 -13.28 10.20 -6.32
N LEU A 52 -12.25 9.87 -7.10
CA LEU A 52 -11.07 9.22 -6.57
C LEU A 52 -10.27 10.22 -5.72
N ILE A 53 -9.94 9.84 -4.49
CA ILE A 53 -9.18 10.66 -3.56
C ILE A 53 -7.76 10.14 -3.38
N GLY A 54 -7.57 8.83 -3.50
CA GLY A 54 -6.27 8.21 -3.33
C GLY A 54 -6.36 6.70 -3.49
N GLY A 55 -5.26 6.03 -3.23
CA GLY A 55 -5.25 4.57 -3.34
C GLY A 55 -3.96 3.95 -2.83
N LEU A 56 -3.98 2.63 -2.76
CA LEU A 56 -2.87 1.82 -2.29
C LEU A 56 -2.75 0.59 -3.17
N THR A 57 -1.52 0.26 -3.57
CA THR A 57 -1.27 -0.94 -4.36
C THR A 57 -0.39 -1.90 -3.59
N PHE A 58 -0.53 -3.17 -3.91
CA PHE A 58 0.27 -4.25 -3.34
C PHE A 58 1.32 -4.70 -4.35
N GLY A 59 2.39 -5.28 -3.85
CA GLY A 59 3.41 -5.88 -4.69
C GLY A 59 4.04 -7.07 -4.01
N THR A 60 4.83 -7.82 -4.77
CA THR A 60 5.54 -9.00 -4.27
C THR A 60 7.02 -8.80 -4.50
N PHE A 61 7.78 -8.77 -3.40
CA PHE A 61 9.21 -8.49 -3.44
C PHE A 61 9.93 -9.32 -2.38
N PRO A 62 11.25 -9.50 -2.51
CA PRO A 62 12.02 -10.24 -1.51
C PRO A 62 11.98 -9.55 -0.14
N ILE A 63 11.81 -10.36 0.89
CA ILE A 63 11.93 -9.90 2.29
C ILE A 63 13.41 -9.74 2.59
N PRO A 64 13.86 -8.63 3.22
CA PRO A 64 15.29 -8.31 3.35
C PRO A 64 16.18 -9.43 3.88
N SER A 65 15.85 -10.01 5.02
CA SER A 65 16.76 -10.95 5.67
C SER A 65 16.72 -12.35 5.11
N SER A 66 15.62 -12.79 4.54
CA SER A 66 15.44 -14.17 4.08
C SER A 66 15.40 -14.32 2.57
N LYS A 67 15.17 -13.23 1.85
CA LYS A 67 14.99 -13.19 0.39
C LYS A 67 13.82 -14.02 -0.11
N VAL A 68 12.99 -14.51 0.80
CA VAL A 68 11.71 -15.13 0.42
C VAL A 68 10.81 -14.02 -0.09
N ILE A 69 9.99 -14.31 -1.10
CA ILE A 69 9.08 -13.31 -1.66
C ILE A 69 7.92 -13.11 -0.68
N GLY A 70 7.67 -11.88 -0.32
CA GLY A 70 6.57 -11.49 0.56
C GLY A 70 5.63 -10.52 -0.10
N VAL A 71 4.55 -10.18 0.61
CA VAL A 71 3.55 -9.21 0.15
C VAL A 71 3.88 -7.86 0.77
N TRP A 72 3.90 -6.84 -0.07
CA TRP A 72 4.27 -5.48 0.32
C TRP A 72 3.19 -4.50 -0.07
N ILE A 73 3.08 -3.42 0.72
CA ILE A 73 2.44 -2.20 0.21
C ILE A 73 3.45 -1.59 -0.74
N ASN A 74 3.10 -1.49 -2.02
CA ASN A 74 4.01 -0.99 -3.03
C ASN A 74 3.91 0.53 -3.18
N ALA A 75 2.71 1.08 -3.12
CA ALA A 75 2.50 2.52 -3.23
C ALA A 75 1.26 2.93 -2.46
N LEU A 76 1.31 4.12 -1.87
CA LEU A 76 0.22 4.71 -1.11
C LEU A 76 0.17 6.19 -1.44
N PHE A 77 -0.97 6.66 -1.92
CA PHE A 77 -1.14 8.06 -2.31
C PHE A 77 -2.51 8.59 -1.86
N VAL A 78 -2.51 9.81 -1.33
CA VAL A 78 -3.71 10.57 -1.05
C VAL A 78 -3.51 11.97 -1.62
N LYS A 79 -4.50 12.48 -2.34
CA LYS A 79 -4.43 13.82 -2.92
C LYS A 79 -4.08 14.85 -1.85
N SER A 80 -3.24 15.82 -2.20
CA SER A 80 -2.69 16.77 -1.23
C SER A 80 -3.77 17.52 -0.44
N GLU A 81 -4.87 17.89 -1.09
CA GLU A 81 -5.94 18.64 -0.41
C GLU A 81 -6.73 17.80 0.60
N TYR A 82 -6.56 16.48 0.57
CA TYR A 82 -7.24 15.57 1.50
C TYR A 82 -6.32 14.98 2.55
N ARG A 83 -5.04 15.33 2.54
CA ARG A 83 -4.08 14.83 3.53
C ARG A 83 -4.37 15.45 4.90
N GLY A 84 -3.93 14.74 5.95
CA GLY A 84 -4.16 15.18 7.32
C GLY A 84 -5.51 14.78 7.89
N ASN A 85 -6.28 13.97 7.18
CA ASN A 85 -7.61 13.52 7.61
C ASN A 85 -7.66 12.03 7.95
N GLY A 86 -6.50 11.39 8.09
CA GLY A 86 -6.45 9.97 8.44
C GLY A 86 -6.78 9.01 7.30
N LEU A 87 -6.82 9.48 6.05
CA LEU A 87 -7.19 8.65 4.91
C LEU A 87 -6.11 7.63 4.57
N GLY A 88 -4.84 7.99 4.71
CA GLY A 88 -3.74 7.04 4.55
C GLY A 88 -3.82 5.92 5.56
N THR A 89 -4.15 6.25 6.80
CA THR A 89 -4.35 5.26 7.86
C THR A 89 -5.48 4.31 7.50
N GLN A 90 -6.59 4.82 6.98
CA GLN A 90 -7.71 3.98 6.56
C GLN A 90 -7.29 3.00 5.47
N LEU A 91 -6.49 3.46 4.50
CA LEU A 91 -5.98 2.59 3.45
C LEU A 91 -5.06 1.50 4.00
N ILE A 92 -4.17 1.85 4.92
CA ILE A 92 -3.26 0.88 5.53
C ILE A 92 -4.03 -0.18 6.31
N LEU A 93 -5.01 0.23 7.12
CA LEU A 93 -5.82 -0.72 7.89
C LEU A 93 -6.62 -1.65 6.97
N ALA A 94 -7.16 -1.12 5.89
CA ALA A 94 -7.86 -1.95 4.91
C ALA A 94 -6.89 -2.93 4.23
N ALA A 95 -5.66 -2.51 3.97
CA ALA A 95 -4.64 -3.38 3.39
C ALA A 95 -4.30 -4.53 4.32
N GLU A 96 -4.16 -4.26 5.63
CA GLU A 96 -3.92 -5.31 6.62
C GLU A 96 -5.02 -6.35 6.59
N THR A 97 -6.28 -5.90 6.56
CA THR A 97 -7.43 -6.80 6.52
C THR A 97 -7.43 -7.65 5.25
N GLU A 98 -7.18 -7.03 4.10
CA GLU A 98 -7.19 -7.75 2.82
C GLU A 98 -6.09 -8.81 2.76
N VAL A 99 -4.90 -8.52 3.23
CA VAL A 99 -3.79 -9.49 3.22
C VAL A 99 -4.06 -10.62 4.20
N ALA A 100 -4.61 -10.33 5.37
CA ALA A 100 -4.97 -11.36 6.35
C ALA A 100 -5.97 -12.36 5.75
N VAL A 101 -6.94 -11.87 4.98
CA VAL A 101 -7.95 -12.72 4.34
C VAL A 101 -7.36 -13.49 3.16
N THR A 102 -6.55 -12.83 2.33
CA THR A 102 -6.08 -13.39 1.07
C THR A 102 -4.94 -14.38 1.25
N ASN A 103 -3.92 -14.01 2.03
CA ASN A 103 -2.70 -14.80 2.16
C ASN A 103 -2.40 -15.26 3.57
N LYS A 104 -2.98 -14.63 4.57
CA LYS A 104 -2.69 -14.88 5.99
C LYS A 104 -1.19 -14.74 6.29
N SER A 105 -0.51 -13.89 5.53
CA SER A 105 0.93 -13.67 5.68
C SER A 105 1.20 -12.29 6.25
N GLU A 106 2.48 -12.03 6.53
CA GLU A 106 2.89 -10.72 6.98
C GLU A 106 2.81 -9.72 5.82
N LEU A 107 2.61 -8.47 6.17
CA LEU A 107 2.59 -7.37 5.19
C LEU A 107 3.78 -6.47 5.48
N PHE A 108 4.50 -6.09 4.44
CA PHE A 108 5.71 -5.28 4.53
C PHE A 108 5.53 -3.93 3.86
N VAL A 109 6.34 -2.96 4.25
CA VAL A 109 6.42 -1.67 3.59
C VAL A 109 7.83 -1.13 3.65
N HIS A 110 8.24 -0.40 2.62
CA HIS A 110 9.50 0.34 2.60
C HIS A 110 9.12 1.82 2.56
N THR A 111 9.58 2.59 3.55
CA THR A 111 9.14 3.98 3.69
C THR A 111 10.22 4.85 4.33
N ASP A 112 10.15 6.16 4.03
CA ASP A 112 10.97 7.17 4.70
C ASP A 112 10.26 7.73 5.94
N TYR A 113 9.00 7.34 6.17
CA TYR A 113 8.16 7.88 7.24
C TYR A 113 7.63 6.76 8.13
N PRO A 114 8.48 6.15 8.96
CA PRO A 114 8.07 4.98 9.75
C PRO A 114 7.01 5.27 10.80
N GLU A 115 6.90 6.53 11.26
CA GLU A 115 5.98 6.87 12.34
C GLU A 115 4.53 6.55 12.01
N LEU A 116 4.13 6.72 10.77
CA LEU A 116 2.77 6.42 10.33
C LEU A 116 2.43 4.95 10.60
N TYR A 117 3.38 4.07 10.31
CA TYR A 117 3.20 2.64 10.49
C TYR A 117 3.40 2.20 11.93
N GLN A 118 4.34 2.82 12.65
CA GLN A 118 4.58 2.50 14.05
C GLN A 118 3.36 2.81 14.91
N ARG A 119 2.62 3.86 14.60
CA ARG A 119 1.38 4.18 15.30
C ARG A 119 0.30 3.12 15.11
N LEU A 120 0.45 2.27 14.10
CA LEU A 120 -0.47 1.17 13.81
C LEU A 120 0.13 -0.18 14.24
N ASP A 121 1.14 -0.14 15.12
CA ASP A 121 1.79 -1.33 15.68
C ASP A 121 2.63 -2.13 14.69
N TRP A 122 3.12 -1.50 13.63
CA TRP A 122 4.08 -2.11 12.73
C TRP A 122 5.47 -2.09 13.37
N GLN A 123 6.27 -3.11 13.10
CA GLN A 123 7.62 -3.25 13.65
C GLN A 123 8.67 -2.93 12.59
N ILE A 124 9.70 -2.16 12.97
CA ILE A 124 10.85 -1.94 12.10
C ILE A 124 11.67 -3.22 12.06
N VAL A 125 11.93 -3.73 10.86
CA VAL A 125 12.74 -4.93 10.67
C VAL A 125 14.09 -4.64 10.01
N GLU A 126 14.21 -3.48 9.37
CA GLU A 126 15.46 -3.04 8.77
C GLU A 126 15.44 -1.52 8.66
N SER A 127 16.60 -0.89 8.85
CA SER A 127 16.73 0.55 8.67
C SER A 127 18.07 0.86 8.04
N SER A 128 18.10 1.86 7.14
CA SER A 128 19.32 2.38 6.55
C SER A 128 19.12 3.87 6.31
N ASP A 129 20.12 4.67 6.65
CA ASP A 129 20.09 6.13 6.50
C ASP A 129 18.70 6.75 6.74
N LYS A 130 17.92 6.94 5.67
CA LYS A 130 16.64 7.62 5.73
C LYS A 130 15.47 6.73 5.33
N SER A 131 15.68 5.42 5.24
CA SER A 131 14.61 4.53 4.84
C SER A 131 14.48 3.35 5.81
N TYR A 132 13.27 2.82 5.88
CA TYR A 132 12.91 1.80 6.86
C TYR A 132 12.05 0.74 6.19
N VAL A 133 12.26 -0.51 6.61
CA VAL A 133 11.34 -1.60 6.26
C VAL A 133 10.60 -1.98 7.53
N LEU A 134 9.28 -1.99 7.46
CA LEU A 134 8.44 -2.38 8.58
C LEU A 134 7.53 -3.53 8.16
N LYS A 135 7.04 -4.25 9.15
CA LYS A 135 6.11 -5.34 8.90
C LYS A 135 4.98 -5.34 9.91
N LYS A 136 3.86 -5.90 9.47
CA LYS A 136 2.71 -6.17 10.33
C LYS A 136 2.40 -7.67 10.24
N ALA A 137 2.49 -8.36 11.37
CA ALA A 137 2.14 -9.77 11.45
C ALA A 137 0.64 -9.92 11.69
N HIS A 138 0.07 -11.02 11.26
CA HIS A 138 -1.36 -11.30 11.45
C HIS A 138 -1.58 -12.45 12.41
#